data_1386053fed4098cd4752258ae390f66e
#
_entry.id   1386053fed4098cd4752258ae390f66e
#
_cell.length_a   1.000
_cell.length_b   1.000
_cell.length_c   1.000
_cell.angle_alpha   90.00
_cell.angle_beta   90.00
_cell.angle_gamma   90.00
#
_symmetry.space_group_name_H-M   'P 1'
#
loop_
_entity.id
_entity.type
_entity.pdbx_description
1 polymer ?
#
loop_
_entity_poly.entity_id
_entity_poly.type
_entity_poly.pdbx_seq_one_letter_code
_entity_poly.pdbx_strand_id
1 'polypeptide(L)'
;MTTFMILFGASAVVADHDVPGADWMPKDKVMQKLEQSGYTSVTGLHADDGYWEGKGVKNGKIMEFHVDPHSGVFTKEEPDH
;
A
#
# COMPACT_ATOMS: atom_id res chain seq x y z
N MET A 1 40.09 -1.14 -7.94
CA MET A 1 39.35 -1.23 -7.90
C MET A 1 38.26 -1.42 -7.40
N THR A 2 38.06 -1.42 -7.42
CA THR A 2 37.09 -1.54 -7.10
C THR A 2 36.14 -1.60 -6.46
N THR A 3 35.81 -1.60 -6.40
CA THR A 3 34.85 -1.69 -5.99
C THR A 3 34.02 -1.35 -5.40
N PHE A 4 33.53 -1.36 -5.45
CA PHE A 4 32.54 -1.17 -4.95
C PHE A 4 31.63 -1.43 -4.68
N MET A 5 31.38 -1.65 -4.81
CA MET A 5 30.43 -1.90 -4.76
C MET A 5 29.69 -2.19 -4.00
N ILE A 6 29.61 -2.30 -3.87
CA ILE A 6 28.84 -2.62 -3.22
C ILE A 6 28.06 -2.20 -2.48
N LEU A 7 27.77 -1.96 -2.46
CA LEU A 7 27.01 -1.62 -1.80
C LEU A 7 25.86 -1.48 -1.82
N PHE A 8 25.39 -1.67 -2.17
CA PHE A 8 24.32 -1.51 -2.25
C PHE A 8 23.48 -2.19 -1.91
N GLY A 9 23.69 -2.52 -2.12
CA GLY A 9 22.71 -3.53 -2.06
C GLY A 9 22.12 -3.75 -0.72
N ALA A 10 22.80 -3.46 0.23
CA ALA A 10 22.34 -3.71 1.58
C ALA A 10 21.02 -3.04 1.90
N SER A 11 20.78 -1.91 1.33
CA SER A 11 19.57 -1.17 1.66
C SER A 11 18.31 -1.86 1.17
N ALA A 12 18.41 -2.69 0.17
CA ALA A 12 17.24 -3.35 -0.38
C ALA A 12 16.61 -4.32 0.60
N VAL A 13 17.40 -4.85 1.50
CA VAL A 13 16.89 -5.84 2.44
C VAL A 13 15.77 -5.33 3.29
N VAL A 14 15.86 -4.07 3.67
CA VAL A 14 14.90 -3.50 4.60
C VAL A 14 13.51 -3.43 4.03
N ALA A 15 13.40 -3.27 2.73
CA ALA A 15 12.11 -3.07 2.09
C ALA A 15 11.38 -4.36 1.76
N ASP A 16 11.98 -5.51 2.02
CA ASP A 16 11.43 -6.77 1.54
C ASP A 16 10.06 -7.08 2.11
N HIS A 17 9.77 -6.67 3.35
CA HIS A 17 8.47 -6.94 3.95
C HIS A 17 7.35 -6.21 3.25
N ASP A 18 7.68 -5.11 2.61
CA ASP A 18 6.68 -4.20 2.08
C ASP A 18 6.59 -4.29 0.58
N VAL A 19 6.99 -5.41 0.03
CA VAL A 19 6.94 -5.63 -1.42
C VAL A 19 5.66 -6.39 -1.75
N PRO A 20 4.87 -5.88 -2.71
CA PRO A 20 3.67 -6.61 -3.12
C PRO A 20 4.03 -7.98 -3.68
N GLY A 21 3.19 -8.96 -3.40
CA GLY A 21 3.34 -10.27 -4.00
C GLY A 21 3.05 -10.25 -5.49
N ALA A 22 3.55 -11.25 -6.19
CA ALA A 22 3.41 -11.31 -7.64
C ALA A 22 1.95 -11.46 -8.08
N ASP A 23 1.12 -12.03 -7.22
CA ASP A 23 -0.28 -12.27 -7.51
C ASP A 23 -1.21 -11.25 -6.88
N TRP A 24 -0.66 -10.16 -6.35
CA TRP A 24 -1.47 -9.11 -5.74
C TRP A 24 -2.15 -8.26 -6.81
N MET A 25 -3.33 -7.75 -6.46
CA MET A 25 -3.97 -6.72 -7.25
C MET A 25 -3.01 -5.54 -7.38
N PRO A 26 -2.75 -5.04 -8.59
CA PRO A 26 -1.80 -3.94 -8.75
C PRO A 26 -2.33 -2.65 -8.11
N LYS A 27 -1.41 -1.80 -7.77
CA LYS A 27 -1.70 -0.56 -7.05
C LYS A 27 -2.75 0.29 -7.74
N ASP A 28 -2.67 0.41 -9.05
CA ASP A 28 -3.63 1.24 -9.79
C ASP A 28 -5.04 0.67 -9.73
N LYS A 29 -5.18 -0.64 -9.65
CA LYS A 29 -6.49 -1.25 -9.49
C LYS A 29 -7.04 -0.99 -8.10
N VAL A 30 -6.18 -1.04 -7.09
CA VAL A 30 -6.60 -0.70 -5.73
C VAL A 30 -7.06 0.76 -5.68
N MET A 31 -6.34 1.64 -6.34
CA MET A 31 -6.74 3.06 -6.41
C MET A 31 -8.12 3.22 -7.03
N GLN A 32 -8.42 2.46 -8.09
CA GLN A 32 -9.74 2.51 -8.70
C GLN A 32 -10.83 2.06 -7.73
N LYS A 33 -10.56 0.99 -6.99
CA LYS A 33 -11.53 0.51 -6.01
C LYS A 33 -11.77 1.52 -4.92
N LEU A 34 -10.71 2.17 -4.47
CA LEU A 34 -10.85 3.21 -3.46
C LEU A 34 -11.71 4.36 -3.96
N GLU A 35 -11.48 4.80 -5.18
CA GLU A 35 -12.30 5.86 -5.77
C GLU A 35 -13.75 5.44 -5.89
N GLN A 36 -13.99 4.21 -6.32
CA GLN A 36 -15.35 3.69 -6.45
C GLN A 36 -16.04 3.59 -5.09
N SER A 37 -15.27 3.44 -4.04
CA SER A 37 -15.79 3.35 -2.68
C SER A 37 -15.99 4.72 -2.02
N GLY A 38 -15.68 5.79 -2.75
CA GLY A 38 -15.91 7.13 -2.24
C GLY A 38 -14.70 7.83 -1.65
N TYR A 39 -13.53 7.24 -1.80
CA TYR A 39 -12.30 7.85 -1.31
C TYR A 39 -11.79 8.91 -2.26
N THR A 40 -11.31 10.00 -1.68
CA THR A 40 -10.58 11.04 -2.39
C THR A 40 -9.25 11.23 -1.67
N SER A 41 -8.31 11.88 -2.35
CA SER A 41 -7.04 12.25 -1.70
C SER A 41 -6.34 11.07 -1.04
N VAL A 42 -6.29 9.94 -1.72
CA VAL A 42 -5.58 8.77 -1.18
C VAL A 42 -4.09 9.04 -1.17
N THR A 43 -3.45 8.79 -0.03
CA THR A 43 -2.02 8.99 0.14
C THR A 43 -1.39 7.78 0.81
N GLY A 44 -0.11 7.58 0.51
CA GLY A 44 0.67 6.57 1.21
C GLY A 44 0.24 5.14 0.95
N LEU A 45 -0.41 4.87 -0.18
CA LEU A 45 -0.81 3.51 -0.51
C LEU A 45 0.43 2.65 -0.74
N HIS A 46 0.59 1.63 0.07
CA HIS A 46 1.77 0.78 0.03
C HIS A 46 1.43 -0.61 0.53
N ALA A 47 2.29 -1.56 0.19
CA ALA A 47 2.18 -2.92 0.70
C ALA A 47 2.69 -2.96 2.13
N ASP A 48 1.95 -3.63 2.99
CA ASP A 48 2.34 -3.76 4.39
C ASP A 48 1.75 -5.03 4.96
N ASP A 49 2.62 -5.93 5.40
CA ASP A 49 2.25 -7.09 6.20
C ASP A 49 1.16 -7.94 5.53
N GLY A 50 1.24 -8.09 4.23
CA GLY A 50 0.35 -8.97 3.49
C GLY A 50 -0.89 -8.31 2.92
N TYR A 51 -1.00 -6.99 2.97
CA TYR A 51 -2.14 -6.27 2.42
C TYR A 51 -1.73 -4.89 1.92
N TRP A 52 -2.64 -4.23 1.21
CA TRP A 52 -2.47 -2.83 0.84
C TRP A 52 -2.97 -1.95 1.98
N GLU A 53 -2.19 -0.96 2.35
CA GLU A 53 -2.52 -0.04 3.42
C GLU A 53 -2.34 1.39 2.94
N GLY A 54 -3.20 2.29 3.43
CA GLY A 54 -3.05 3.70 3.11
C GLY A 54 -4.08 4.52 3.87
N LYS A 55 -4.12 5.79 3.52
CA LYS A 55 -5.07 6.74 4.09
C LYS A 55 -5.74 7.50 2.97
N GLY A 56 -6.94 7.96 3.22
CA GLY A 56 -7.68 8.76 2.27
C GLY A 56 -8.84 9.45 2.95
N VAL A 57 -9.49 10.33 2.21
CA VAL A 57 -10.65 11.06 2.73
C VAL A 57 -11.92 10.39 2.20
N LYS A 58 -12.84 10.09 3.09
CA LYS A 58 -14.13 9.54 2.75
C LYS A 58 -15.17 10.20 3.63
N ASN A 59 -16.18 10.78 3.01
CA ASN A 59 -17.24 11.50 3.73
C ASN A 59 -16.67 12.60 4.63
N GLY A 60 -15.63 13.28 4.17
CA GLY A 60 -15.03 14.38 4.90
C GLY A 60 -14.15 13.98 6.05
N LYS A 61 -13.85 12.69 6.20
CA LYS A 61 -13.00 12.19 7.27
C LYS A 61 -11.77 11.53 6.70
N ILE A 62 -10.66 11.70 7.38
CA ILE A 62 -9.43 10.97 7.05
C ILE A 62 -9.57 9.56 7.62
N MET A 63 -9.45 8.57 6.75
CA MET A 63 -9.61 7.18 7.10
C MET A 63 -8.32 6.44 6.88
N GLU A 64 -8.05 5.47 7.72
CA GLU A 64 -7.02 4.47 7.48
C GLU A 64 -7.69 3.20 7.00
N PHE A 65 -7.14 2.59 5.95
CA PHE A 65 -7.77 1.40 5.38
C PHE A 65 -6.74 0.33 5.07
N HIS A 66 -7.21 -0.91 5.10
CA HIS A 66 -6.46 -2.06 4.62
C HIS A 66 -7.31 -2.76 3.57
N VAL A 67 -6.68 -3.19 2.48
CA VAL A 67 -7.36 -3.86 1.38
C VAL A 67 -6.67 -5.19 1.14
N ASP A 68 -7.47 -6.25 1.12
CA ASP A 68 -6.96 -7.58 0.77
C ASP A 68 -6.43 -7.55 -0.65
N PRO A 69 -5.17 -7.94 -0.87
CA PRO A 69 -4.57 -7.79 -2.20
C PRO A 69 -5.07 -8.78 -3.23
N HIS A 70 -5.77 -9.80 -2.81
CA HIS A 70 -6.28 -10.81 -3.74
C HIS A 70 -7.74 -10.56 -4.10
N SER A 71 -8.55 -10.26 -3.09
CA SER A 71 -9.99 -10.08 -3.31
C SER A 71 -10.38 -8.63 -3.53
N GLY A 72 -9.57 -7.69 -3.06
CA GLY A 72 -9.92 -6.29 -3.10
C GLY A 72 -10.91 -5.88 -2.02
N VAL A 73 -11.18 -6.75 -1.07
CA VAL A 73 -12.11 -6.47 0.01
C VAL A 73 -11.42 -5.62 1.07
N PHE A 74 -12.12 -4.64 1.59
CA PHE A 74 -11.62 -3.81 2.68
C PHE A 74 -11.67 -4.62 3.96
N THR A 75 -10.52 -4.86 4.57
CA THR A 75 -10.42 -5.59 5.82
C THR A 75 -10.32 -4.67 7.02
N LYS A 76 -10.13 -3.38 6.78
CA LYS A 76 -10.11 -2.38 7.82
C LYS A 76 -10.50 -1.04 7.21
N GLU A 77 -11.38 -0.31 7.88
CA GLU A 77 -11.70 1.07 7.56
C GLU A 77 -12.01 1.78 8.86
N GLU A 78 -11.14 2.67 9.28
CA GLU A 78 -11.29 3.37 10.56
C GLU A 78 -10.90 4.82 10.39
N PRO A 79 -11.56 5.73 11.12
CA PRO A 79 -11.08 7.10 11.14
C PRO A 79 -9.65 7.16 11.68
N ASP A 80 -8.85 8.00 11.07
CA ASP A 80 -7.48 8.21 11.49
C ASP A 80 -7.44 9.45 12.36
N HIS A 81 -7.02 9.28 13.60
CA HIS A 81 -7.04 10.38 14.58
C HIS A 81 -5.70 11.06 14.72
#